data_90427f6d56537b3a5cbdd97394fcae8e
#
_entry.id   90427f6d56537b3a5cbdd97394fcae8e
#
_cell.length_a   1.000
_cell.length_b   1.000
_cell.length_c   1.000
_cell.angle_alpha   90.00
_cell.angle_beta   90.00
_cell.angle_gamma   90.00
#
_symmetry.space_group_name_H-M   'P 1'
#
loop_
_entity.id
_entity.type
_entity.pdbx_description
1 polymer ?
#
loop_
_entity_poly.entity_id
_entity_poly.type
_entity_poly.pdbx_seq_one_letter_code
_entity_poly.pdbx_strand_id
1 'polypeptide(L)'
;MRKLELLSPAGDMERLKMAVLYGADAVYLAGTSFGMRSFAGNFSPEELPQAVKFAHDHGVRCHVTVNTMPRNDEIARLPAYLEQLDSAGVDALIVADLGAFMLAGKYAPRCERHISTQQSVANYACAQSWFDLGAKRVVLARECSLEEIRTIRQRVDPKLEIETFGHGAMCVSYSGRCLLSNYMTGRDSNRGACAQPCRYQYALMEEKRPGEYFPVFEDEKGTYILNSRDMCTIDHLKDLMEAGIDCIKIEGRAKSAYYAAIVTGAYRHCIDDVAAGREIDPIWRDEVEHVSHRVYSTGFYYGQPGQYVENSRYIRQWQIVARVEQCDETGLALCSLNNKFSAGDALEVVGPDVRPFAITAEGMRDEEGTPLDEVRTPQSRFTLQLPKAVPPMSLLRRSVDLSAK
;
A
#
# COMPACT_ATOMS: atom_id res chain seq x y z
N MET A 1 19.33 13.34 10.01
CA MET A 1 18.09 12.81 10.64
C MET A 1 18.11 11.28 10.57
N ARG A 2 17.39 10.57 11.46
CA ARG A 2 17.22 9.12 11.32
C ARG A 2 16.37 8.86 10.07
N LYS A 3 16.84 7.94 9.21
CA LYS A 3 16.11 7.58 7.99
C LYS A 3 14.85 6.80 8.36
N LEU A 4 13.71 7.15 7.76
CA LEU A 4 12.46 6.39 7.88
C LEU A 4 12.58 5.03 7.20
N GLU A 5 12.13 3.97 7.88
CA GLU A 5 11.88 2.68 7.24
C GLU A 5 10.64 2.81 6.33
N LEU A 6 10.74 2.36 5.09
CA LEU A 6 9.64 2.34 4.13
C LEU A 6 9.02 0.94 4.08
N LEU A 7 7.80 0.79 4.62
CA LEU A 7 7.04 -0.46 4.63
C LEU A 7 6.00 -0.46 3.51
N SER A 8 6.22 -1.32 2.51
CA SER A 8 5.41 -1.35 1.29
C SER A 8 4.50 -2.58 1.21
N PRO A 9 3.33 -2.48 0.52
CA PRO A 9 2.36 -3.55 0.43
C PRO A 9 2.78 -4.62 -0.59
N ALA A 10 2.59 -5.90 -0.25
CA ALA A 10 2.77 -7.04 -1.11
C ALA A 10 1.54 -7.95 -1.08
N GLY A 11 0.65 -7.83 -2.08
CA GLY A 11 -0.57 -8.64 -2.16
C GLY A 11 -0.34 -10.01 -2.79
N ASP A 12 0.66 -10.16 -3.63
CA ASP A 12 1.12 -11.38 -4.29
C ASP A 12 2.60 -11.27 -4.66
N MET A 13 3.14 -12.30 -5.31
CA MET A 13 4.56 -12.37 -5.68
C MET A 13 4.98 -11.25 -6.66
N GLU A 14 4.12 -10.83 -7.57
CA GLU A 14 4.43 -9.73 -8.50
C GLU A 14 4.54 -8.40 -7.75
N ARG A 15 3.55 -8.09 -6.89
CA ARG A 15 3.57 -6.88 -6.06
C ARG A 15 4.75 -6.88 -5.08
N LEU A 16 5.10 -8.04 -4.54
CA LEU A 16 6.27 -8.20 -3.68
C LEU A 16 7.55 -7.83 -4.42
N LYS A 17 7.77 -8.40 -5.62
CA LYS A 17 8.93 -8.07 -6.45
C LYS A 17 8.99 -6.58 -6.77
N MET A 18 7.86 -5.97 -7.13
CA MET A 18 7.79 -4.54 -7.39
C MET A 18 8.18 -3.73 -6.15
N ALA A 19 7.58 -4.00 -4.99
CA ALA A 19 7.88 -3.27 -3.77
C ALA A 19 9.36 -3.38 -3.38
N VAL A 20 9.92 -4.60 -3.44
CA VAL A 20 11.33 -4.87 -3.10
C VAL A 20 12.28 -4.14 -4.04
N LEU A 21 12.10 -4.30 -5.36
CA LEU A 21 13.02 -3.74 -6.35
C LEU A 21 12.92 -2.21 -6.46
N TYR A 22 11.75 -1.63 -6.14
CA TYR A 22 11.56 -0.18 -6.13
C TYR A 22 11.93 0.48 -4.79
N GLY A 23 12.57 -0.25 -3.87
CA GLY A 23 13.30 0.33 -2.74
C GLY A 23 12.57 0.32 -1.40
N ALA A 24 11.66 -0.63 -1.17
CA ALA A 24 11.13 -0.89 0.17
C ALA A 24 12.24 -1.38 1.12
N ASP A 25 12.25 -0.91 2.36
CA ASP A 25 13.09 -1.46 3.43
C ASP A 25 12.45 -2.71 4.06
N ALA A 26 11.11 -2.74 4.03
CA ALA A 26 10.30 -3.88 4.47
C ALA A 26 9.04 -4.00 3.61
N VAL A 27 8.52 -5.22 3.50
CA VAL A 27 7.23 -5.50 2.85
C VAL A 27 6.27 -6.13 3.84
N TYR A 28 4.96 -5.82 3.70
CA TYR A 28 3.95 -6.52 4.47
C TYR A 28 2.97 -7.28 3.58
N LEU A 29 2.72 -8.50 3.94
CA LEU A 29 1.89 -9.44 3.20
C LEU A 29 0.94 -10.21 4.15
N ALA A 30 0.12 -11.09 3.62
CA ALA A 30 -0.69 -12.01 4.39
C ALA A 30 -0.64 -13.42 3.80
N GLY A 31 -0.70 -14.39 4.68
CA GLY A 31 -1.06 -15.74 4.28
C GLY A 31 -2.57 -15.87 4.05
N THR A 32 -3.01 -17.08 3.72
CA THR A 32 -4.42 -17.41 3.46
C THR A 32 -5.31 -17.37 4.71
N SER A 33 -4.71 -17.26 5.92
CA SER A 33 -5.40 -17.26 7.21
C SER A 33 -5.03 -16.04 8.05
N PHE A 34 -5.93 -15.61 8.92
CA PHE A 34 -5.75 -14.57 9.95
C PHE A 34 -5.33 -13.18 9.44
N GLY A 35 -5.28 -12.96 8.13
CA GLY A 35 -4.97 -11.66 7.53
C GLY A 35 -6.21 -10.88 7.13
N MET A 36 -6.19 -9.56 7.33
CA MET A 36 -7.18 -8.66 6.75
C MET A 36 -7.05 -8.61 5.23
N ARG A 37 -8.13 -8.24 4.51
CA ARG A 37 -8.17 -8.23 3.04
C ARG A 37 -8.20 -9.64 2.42
N SER A 38 -9.11 -10.50 2.87
CA SER A 38 -9.31 -11.86 2.33
C SER A 38 -9.56 -11.91 0.81
N PHE A 39 -10.01 -10.79 0.20
CA PHE A 39 -10.21 -10.65 -1.25
C PHE A 39 -9.02 -10.05 -2.00
N ALA A 40 -7.96 -9.62 -1.32
CA ALA A 40 -6.68 -9.32 -1.96
C ALA A 40 -5.93 -10.64 -2.22
N GLY A 41 -4.94 -10.62 -3.09
CA GLY A 41 -3.99 -11.72 -3.17
C GLY A 41 -3.41 -12.03 -1.78
N ASN A 42 -3.25 -13.31 -1.47
CA ASN A 42 -2.63 -13.78 -0.25
C ASN A 42 -1.70 -14.93 -0.61
N PHE A 43 -0.62 -15.08 0.13
CA PHE A 43 0.38 -16.12 -0.14
C PHE A 43 -0.07 -17.47 0.44
N SER A 44 0.00 -18.51 -0.39
CA SER A 44 -0.19 -19.87 0.08
C SER A 44 0.95 -20.30 1.02
N PRO A 45 0.76 -21.39 1.78
CA PRO A 45 1.83 -21.95 2.61
C PRO A 45 3.11 -22.27 1.84
N GLU A 46 3.00 -22.61 0.55
CA GLU A 46 4.11 -22.95 -0.34
C GLU A 46 4.80 -21.71 -0.92
N GLU A 47 4.03 -20.66 -1.20
CA GLU A 47 4.53 -19.40 -1.74
C GLU A 47 5.22 -18.54 -0.68
N LEU A 48 4.76 -18.60 0.57
CA LEU A 48 5.25 -17.75 1.65
C LEU A 48 6.77 -17.88 1.87
N PRO A 49 7.38 -19.07 1.97
CA PRO A 49 8.84 -19.20 2.10
C PRO A 49 9.60 -18.63 0.91
N GLN A 50 9.04 -18.72 -0.30
CA GLN A 50 9.64 -18.14 -1.51
C GLN A 50 9.60 -16.61 -1.48
N ALA A 51 8.48 -16.04 -0.98
CA ALA A 51 8.33 -14.61 -0.81
C ALA A 51 9.33 -14.05 0.22
N VAL A 52 9.44 -14.71 1.38
CA VAL A 52 10.40 -14.34 2.43
C VAL A 52 11.83 -14.42 1.90
N LYS A 53 12.17 -15.53 1.24
CA LYS A 53 13.51 -15.72 0.65
C LYS A 53 13.82 -14.62 -0.36
N PHE A 54 12.91 -14.31 -1.27
CA PHE A 54 13.12 -13.25 -2.27
C PHE A 54 13.37 -11.88 -1.61
N ALA A 55 12.58 -11.53 -0.59
CA ALA A 55 12.78 -10.28 0.15
C ALA A 55 14.15 -10.25 0.82
N HIS A 56 14.53 -11.32 1.54
CA HIS A 56 15.81 -11.43 2.24
C HIS A 56 17.02 -11.44 1.30
N ASP A 57 16.93 -12.08 0.14
CA ASP A 57 17.99 -12.07 -0.89
C ASP A 57 18.30 -10.63 -1.38
N HIS A 58 17.35 -9.68 -1.18
CA HIS A 58 17.49 -8.26 -1.51
C HIS A 58 17.69 -7.37 -0.27
N GLY A 59 17.87 -7.96 0.92
CA GLY A 59 18.06 -7.22 2.17
C GLY A 59 16.78 -6.55 2.71
N VAL A 60 15.60 -6.97 2.26
CA VAL A 60 14.29 -6.41 2.63
C VAL A 60 13.61 -7.32 3.66
N ARG A 61 13.08 -6.73 4.73
CA ARG A 61 12.35 -7.46 5.79
C ARG A 61 10.94 -7.84 5.32
N CYS A 62 10.45 -8.97 5.84
CA CYS A 62 9.13 -9.49 5.51
C CYS A 62 8.23 -9.54 6.74
N HIS A 63 7.15 -8.75 6.76
CA HIS A 63 6.18 -8.70 7.84
C HIS A 63 4.87 -9.38 7.42
N VAL A 64 4.33 -10.26 8.26
CA VAL A 64 3.08 -10.96 7.97
C VAL A 64 1.95 -10.46 8.86
N THR A 65 0.80 -10.15 8.25
CA THR A 65 -0.38 -9.72 9.00
C THR A 65 -1.11 -10.93 9.61
N VAL A 66 -1.29 -10.89 10.93
CA VAL A 66 -2.13 -11.79 11.74
C VAL A 66 -3.13 -10.90 12.49
N ASN A 67 -3.85 -10.07 11.75
CA ASN A 67 -4.54 -8.91 12.29
C ASN A 67 -6.08 -8.96 12.14
N THR A 68 -6.64 -10.12 11.92
CA THR A 68 -8.08 -10.36 12.13
C THR A 68 -8.38 -10.46 13.63
N MET A 69 -9.66 -10.35 13.99
CA MET A 69 -10.16 -10.67 15.32
C MET A 69 -10.63 -12.13 15.32
N PRO A 70 -9.81 -13.11 15.75
CA PRO A 70 -10.15 -14.52 15.69
C PRO A 70 -11.25 -14.86 16.70
N ARG A 71 -12.15 -15.77 16.32
CA ARG A 71 -13.14 -16.35 17.24
C ARG A 71 -12.61 -17.63 17.85
N ASN A 72 -13.34 -18.18 18.83
CA ASN A 72 -12.91 -19.37 19.58
C ASN A 72 -12.66 -20.61 18.70
N ASP A 73 -13.40 -20.77 17.62
CA ASP A 73 -13.23 -21.85 16.65
C ASP A 73 -11.97 -21.66 15.77
N GLU A 74 -11.52 -20.43 15.60
CA GLU A 74 -10.33 -20.08 14.83
C GLU A 74 -9.06 -20.11 15.68
N ILE A 75 -9.17 -19.68 16.96
CA ILE A 75 -8.00 -19.55 17.85
C ILE A 75 -7.26 -20.89 18.07
N ALA A 76 -7.96 -22.01 17.99
CA ALA A 76 -7.36 -23.33 18.12
C ALA A 76 -6.37 -23.67 16.99
N ARG A 77 -6.49 -23.05 15.83
CA ARG A 77 -5.63 -23.24 14.65
C ARG A 77 -4.44 -22.26 14.61
N LEU A 78 -4.51 -21.20 15.41
CA LEU A 78 -3.50 -20.13 15.38
C LEU A 78 -2.09 -20.60 15.77
N PRO A 79 -1.88 -21.47 16.79
CA PRO A 79 -0.55 -21.95 17.14
C PRO A 79 0.21 -22.57 15.97
N ALA A 80 -0.39 -23.51 15.25
CA ALA A 80 0.25 -24.18 14.11
C ALA A 80 0.58 -23.18 12.98
N TYR A 81 -0.30 -22.20 12.74
CA TYR A 81 -0.03 -21.15 11.76
C TYR A 81 1.15 -20.25 12.19
N LEU A 82 1.25 -19.89 13.46
CA LEU A 82 2.37 -19.10 13.99
C LEU A 82 3.70 -19.84 13.88
N GLU A 83 3.73 -21.14 14.20
CA GLU A 83 4.92 -22.00 14.02
C GLU A 83 5.36 -22.09 12.55
N GLN A 84 4.41 -22.12 11.63
CA GLN A 84 4.67 -22.08 10.19
C GLN A 84 5.33 -20.76 9.78
N LEU A 85 4.82 -19.61 10.25
CA LEU A 85 5.39 -18.29 9.96
C LEU A 85 6.80 -18.15 10.54
N ASP A 86 7.01 -18.59 11.77
CA ASP A 86 8.32 -18.60 12.41
C ASP A 86 9.31 -19.47 11.64
N SER A 87 8.87 -20.66 11.19
CA SER A 87 9.70 -21.59 10.41
C SER A 87 10.05 -21.06 9.02
N ALA A 88 9.14 -20.28 8.41
CA ALA A 88 9.37 -19.62 7.13
C ALA A 88 10.37 -18.45 7.21
N GLY A 89 10.79 -18.04 8.41
CA GLY A 89 11.75 -16.96 8.61
C GLY A 89 11.14 -15.56 8.51
N VAL A 90 9.84 -15.41 8.80
CA VAL A 90 9.17 -14.10 8.84
C VAL A 90 9.79 -13.22 9.93
N ASP A 91 10.08 -11.95 9.60
CA ASP A 91 10.76 -11.03 10.53
C ASP A 91 9.82 -10.48 11.59
N ALA A 92 8.56 -10.19 11.22
CA ALA A 92 7.59 -9.62 12.16
C ALA A 92 6.15 -10.05 11.86
N LEU A 93 5.35 -10.11 12.92
CA LEU A 93 3.92 -10.38 12.88
C LEU A 93 3.15 -9.11 13.25
N ILE A 94 2.26 -8.65 12.37
CA ILE A 94 1.39 -7.50 12.63
C ILE A 94 0.07 -8.02 13.20
N VAL A 95 -0.14 -7.84 14.51
CA VAL A 95 -1.21 -8.48 15.30
C VAL A 95 -2.22 -7.46 15.82
N ALA A 96 -3.51 -7.82 15.82
CA ALA A 96 -4.58 -6.95 16.31
C ALA A 96 -5.31 -7.47 17.56
N ASP A 97 -5.18 -8.73 17.90
CA ASP A 97 -5.83 -9.35 19.04
C ASP A 97 -4.84 -9.66 20.15
N LEU A 98 -5.20 -9.35 21.41
CA LEU A 98 -4.30 -9.58 22.56
C LEU A 98 -3.98 -11.06 22.77
N GLY A 99 -4.98 -11.95 22.60
CA GLY A 99 -4.76 -13.39 22.71
C GLY A 99 -3.80 -13.91 21.63
N ALA A 100 -4.02 -13.46 20.38
CA ALA A 100 -3.12 -13.78 19.27
C ALA A 100 -1.71 -13.23 19.49
N PHE A 101 -1.58 -12.03 20.09
CA PHE A 101 -0.30 -11.42 20.44
C PHE A 101 0.49 -12.26 21.47
N MET A 102 -0.21 -12.73 22.50
CA MET A 102 0.42 -13.59 23.52
C MET A 102 0.80 -14.96 22.95
N LEU A 103 -0.04 -15.56 22.10
CA LEU A 103 0.27 -16.81 21.41
C LEU A 103 1.44 -16.64 20.44
N ALA A 104 1.54 -15.51 19.74
CA ALA A 104 2.67 -15.21 18.86
C ALA A 104 4.01 -15.23 19.62
N GLY A 105 4.06 -14.65 20.82
CA GLY A 105 5.27 -14.71 21.66
C GLY A 105 5.68 -16.14 22.08
N LYS A 106 4.73 -17.06 22.12
CA LYS A 106 4.97 -18.46 22.49
C LYS A 106 5.33 -19.33 21.28
N TYR A 107 4.63 -19.19 20.16
CA TYR A 107 4.68 -20.11 19.03
C TYR A 107 5.47 -19.56 17.82
N ALA A 108 5.80 -18.24 17.83
CA ALA A 108 6.67 -17.60 16.84
C ALA A 108 7.72 -16.70 17.55
N PRO A 109 8.58 -17.26 18.42
CA PRO A 109 9.47 -16.48 19.29
C PRO A 109 10.57 -15.72 18.53
N ARG A 110 10.88 -16.09 17.28
CA ARG A 110 11.87 -15.41 16.44
C ARG A 110 11.28 -14.19 15.72
N CYS A 111 9.95 -14.15 15.57
CA CYS A 111 9.28 -13.04 14.93
C CYS A 111 9.08 -11.87 15.90
N GLU A 112 9.40 -10.66 15.47
CA GLU A 112 9.00 -9.45 16.20
C GLU A 112 7.46 -9.33 16.22
N ARG A 113 6.91 -8.75 17.28
CA ARG A 113 5.48 -8.52 17.40
C ARG A 113 5.17 -7.03 17.23
N HIS A 114 4.45 -6.70 16.16
CA HIS A 114 4.02 -5.35 15.82
C HIS A 114 2.52 -5.20 16.07
N ILE A 115 2.10 -4.15 16.75
CA ILE A 115 0.69 -3.91 17.03
C ILE A 115 0.04 -3.24 15.83
N SER A 116 -1.01 -3.87 15.29
CA SER A 116 -1.78 -3.35 14.16
C SER A 116 -2.51 -2.05 14.51
N THR A 117 -2.65 -1.16 13.54
CA THR A 117 -3.50 0.05 13.63
C THR A 117 -4.95 -0.26 14.06
N GLN A 118 -5.42 -1.50 13.88
CA GLN A 118 -6.74 -1.94 14.30
C GLN A 118 -6.92 -1.97 15.83
N GLN A 119 -5.84 -1.91 16.61
CA GLN A 119 -5.89 -1.70 18.04
C GLN A 119 -6.15 -0.24 18.42
N SER A 120 -6.22 0.66 17.44
CA SER A 120 -6.53 2.07 17.65
C SER A 120 -5.62 2.74 18.70
N VAL A 121 -4.31 2.46 18.64
CA VAL A 121 -3.33 3.06 19.56
C VAL A 121 -3.22 4.55 19.23
N ALA A 122 -3.73 5.41 20.14
CA ALA A 122 -3.80 6.85 19.95
C ALA A 122 -3.23 7.65 21.12
N ASN A 123 -2.58 7.01 22.10
CA ASN A 123 -1.96 7.69 23.24
C ASN A 123 -0.75 6.92 23.76
N TYR A 124 0.13 7.63 24.48
CA TYR A 124 1.39 7.09 24.99
C TYR A 124 1.20 5.96 26.02
N ALA A 125 0.14 6.01 26.84
CA ALA A 125 -0.09 4.99 27.86
C ALA A 125 -0.43 3.64 27.21
N CYS A 126 -1.29 3.64 26.19
CA CYS A 126 -1.60 2.44 25.41
C CYS A 126 -0.36 1.92 24.67
N ALA A 127 0.40 2.81 24.02
CA ALA A 127 1.63 2.45 23.32
C ALA A 127 2.67 1.82 24.26
N GLN A 128 2.90 2.43 25.44
CA GLN A 128 3.81 1.90 26.45
C GLN A 128 3.36 0.53 26.99
N SER A 129 2.05 0.37 27.25
CA SER A 129 1.53 -0.92 27.74
C SER A 129 1.77 -2.04 26.74
N TRP A 130 1.65 -1.79 25.43
CA TRP A 130 2.01 -2.78 24.43
C TRP A 130 3.51 -3.11 24.44
N PHE A 131 4.37 -2.10 24.60
CA PHE A 131 5.80 -2.33 24.75
C PHE A 131 6.12 -3.18 25.98
N ASP A 132 5.53 -2.88 27.13
CA ASP A 132 5.72 -3.64 28.38
C ASP A 132 5.27 -5.10 28.24
N LEU A 133 4.27 -5.38 27.38
CA LEU A 133 3.85 -6.72 27.00
C LEU A 133 4.79 -7.38 25.98
N GLY A 134 5.78 -6.67 25.47
CA GLY A 134 6.82 -7.17 24.56
C GLY A 134 6.55 -6.88 23.07
N ALA A 135 5.75 -5.86 22.73
CA ALA A 135 5.68 -5.37 21.36
C ALA A 135 6.98 -4.63 21.00
N LYS A 136 7.51 -4.90 19.82
CA LYS A 136 8.64 -4.17 19.27
C LYS A 136 8.21 -2.85 18.62
N ARG A 137 7.02 -2.82 17.99
CA ARG A 137 6.49 -1.71 17.22
C ARG A 137 4.99 -1.55 17.44
N VAL A 138 4.53 -0.31 17.40
CA VAL A 138 3.10 0.02 17.36
C VAL A 138 2.78 0.80 16.10
N VAL A 139 1.72 0.38 15.38
CA VAL A 139 1.14 1.14 14.28
C VAL A 139 0.05 2.02 14.86
N LEU A 140 0.30 3.32 14.90
CA LEU A 140 -0.65 4.27 15.48
C LEU A 140 -1.97 4.31 14.69
N ALA A 141 -3.03 4.74 15.37
CA ALA A 141 -4.27 5.08 14.72
C ALA A 141 -4.05 6.22 13.71
N ARG A 142 -4.73 6.15 12.55
CA ARG A 142 -4.60 7.17 11.48
C ARG A 142 -5.19 8.52 11.86
N GLU A 143 -5.96 8.53 12.92
CA GLU A 143 -6.65 9.67 13.48
C GLU A 143 -5.74 10.54 14.37
N CYS A 144 -4.50 10.11 14.64
CA CYS A 144 -3.52 10.89 15.41
C CYS A 144 -2.98 12.07 14.59
N SER A 145 -2.95 13.24 15.21
CA SER A 145 -2.22 14.41 14.71
C SER A 145 -0.71 14.26 14.93
N LEU A 146 0.11 15.05 14.20
CA LEU A 146 1.57 15.07 14.42
C LEU A 146 1.96 15.49 15.84
N GLU A 147 1.18 16.37 16.47
CA GLU A 147 1.43 16.81 17.84
C GLU A 147 1.21 15.66 18.85
N GLU A 148 0.13 14.88 18.66
CA GLU A 148 -0.10 13.67 19.45
C GLU A 148 1.00 12.62 19.25
N ILE A 149 1.47 12.43 18.01
CA ILE A 149 2.58 11.52 17.72
C ILE A 149 3.87 11.95 18.41
N ARG A 150 4.21 13.25 18.36
CA ARG A 150 5.36 13.80 19.10
C ARG A 150 5.22 13.57 20.61
N THR A 151 4.01 13.77 21.16
CA THR A 151 3.73 13.51 22.57
C THR A 151 3.89 12.02 22.92
N ILE A 152 3.41 11.12 22.07
CA ILE A 152 3.61 9.67 22.24
C ILE A 152 5.11 9.36 22.25
N ARG A 153 5.85 9.82 21.23
CA ARG A 153 7.30 9.57 21.12
C ARG A 153 8.10 10.03 22.33
N GLN A 154 7.74 11.17 22.91
CA GLN A 154 8.44 11.74 24.07
C GLN A 154 8.18 10.98 25.38
N ARG A 155 7.08 10.21 25.44
CA ARG A 155 6.60 9.60 26.69
C ARG A 155 6.69 8.07 26.72
N VAL A 156 7.06 7.43 25.61
CA VAL A 156 7.27 5.98 25.54
C VAL A 156 8.74 5.64 25.60
N ASP A 157 9.04 4.37 25.90
CA ASP A 157 10.41 3.85 25.83
C ASP A 157 11.02 4.13 24.43
N PRO A 158 12.25 4.67 24.36
CA PRO A 158 12.90 4.97 23.06
C PRO A 158 13.15 3.73 22.20
N LYS A 159 13.09 2.53 22.76
CA LYS A 159 13.22 1.26 22.02
C LYS A 159 11.93 0.82 21.35
N LEU A 160 10.78 1.38 21.75
CA LEU A 160 9.52 1.15 21.06
C LEU A 160 9.55 1.86 19.72
N GLU A 161 9.33 1.15 18.64
CA GLU A 161 9.23 1.72 17.31
C GLU A 161 7.80 2.22 17.04
N ILE A 162 7.71 3.39 16.42
CA ILE A 162 6.45 4.02 16.02
C ILE A 162 6.31 3.94 14.50
N GLU A 163 5.27 3.26 14.04
CA GLU A 163 4.88 3.16 12.63
C GLU A 163 3.60 3.97 12.39
N THR A 164 3.55 4.69 11.27
CA THR A 164 2.36 5.43 10.86
C THR A 164 2.09 5.22 9.37
N PHE A 165 0.86 5.46 8.92
CA PHE A 165 0.56 5.49 7.50
C PHE A 165 1.02 6.79 6.87
N GLY A 166 1.58 6.70 5.66
CA GLY A 166 2.00 7.87 4.88
C GLY A 166 1.27 8.00 3.56
N HIS A 167 0.71 6.89 3.04
CA HIS A 167 0.07 6.91 1.73
C HIS A 167 -1.06 5.88 1.63
N GLY A 168 -2.06 6.20 0.81
CA GLY A 168 -3.10 5.30 0.35
C GLY A 168 -4.47 5.54 0.97
N ALA A 169 -5.36 4.57 0.81
CA ALA A 169 -6.77 4.72 1.13
C ALA A 169 -7.04 4.90 2.63
N MET A 170 -7.80 5.94 2.97
CA MET A 170 -8.29 6.16 4.34
C MET A 170 -9.62 5.45 4.60
N CYS A 171 -9.90 5.12 5.84
CA CYS A 171 -11.19 4.62 6.31
C CYS A 171 -12.04 5.77 6.84
N VAL A 172 -13.36 5.70 6.63
CA VAL A 172 -14.31 6.68 7.21
C VAL A 172 -14.50 6.50 8.71
N SER A 173 -14.37 5.27 9.19
CA SER A 173 -14.49 4.93 10.60
C SER A 173 -13.14 4.85 11.26
N TYR A 174 -13.14 5.04 12.59
CA TYR A 174 -11.96 4.83 13.42
C TYR A 174 -11.33 3.46 13.13
N SER A 175 -10.02 3.39 13.09
CA SER A 175 -9.27 2.18 12.74
C SER A 175 -9.69 0.98 13.59
N GLY A 176 -10.19 -0.10 12.94
CA GLY A 176 -10.64 -1.32 13.61
C GLY A 176 -12.00 -1.24 14.33
N ARG A 177 -12.80 -0.18 14.15
CA ARG A 177 -14.07 0.03 14.86
C ARG A 177 -15.31 0.11 13.96
N CYS A 178 -15.19 -0.25 12.67
CA CYS A 178 -16.28 -0.13 11.71
C CYS A 178 -17.22 -1.33 11.73
N LEU A 179 -18.53 -1.08 11.83
CA LEU A 179 -19.58 -2.09 11.67
C LEU A 179 -20.43 -1.88 10.41
N LEU A 180 -20.20 -0.80 9.65
CA LEU A 180 -21.04 -0.42 8.51
C LEU A 180 -21.14 -1.54 7.46
N SER A 181 -20.04 -2.18 7.12
CA SER A 181 -20.03 -3.29 6.16
C SER A 181 -20.84 -4.48 6.64
N ASN A 182 -20.75 -4.81 7.92
CA ASN A 182 -21.53 -5.92 8.51
C ASN A 182 -23.03 -5.61 8.45
N TYR A 183 -23.46 -4.44 8.90
CA TYR A 183 -24.88 -4.06 8.89
C TYR A 183 -25.47 -3.99 7.48
N MET A 184 -24.73 -3.45 6.52
CA MET A 184 -25.28 -3.22 5.17
C MET A 184 -25.16 -4.44 4.24
N THR A 185 -24.19 -5.34 4.46
CA THR A 185 -23.90 -6.40 3.51
C THR A 185 -23.68 -7.78 4.15
N GLY A 186 -23.78 -7.89 5.47
CA GLY A 186 -23.43 -9.10 6.21
C GLY A 186 -21.93 -9.45 6.21
N ARG A 187 -21.09 -8.61 5.59
CA ARG A 187 -19.63 -8.83 5.46
C ARG A 187 -18.88 -8.08 6.56
N ASP A 188 -18.19 -8.82 7.42
CA ASP A 188 -17.50 -8.28 8.58
C ASP A 188 -16.19 -7.60 8.18
N SER A 189 -16.13 -6.26 8.32
CA SER A 189 -14.95 -5.46 8.03
C SER A 189 -13.78 -5.76 8.96
N ASN A 190 -14.04 -6.11 10.21
CA ASN A 190 -13.01 -6.38 11.23
C ASN A 190 -12.43 -7.79 11.10
N ARG A 191 -12.96 -8.58 10.17
CA ARG A 191 -12.49 -9.93 9.84
C ARG A 191 -12.00 -10.04 8.38
N GLY A 192 -11.68 -8.93 7.75
CA GLY A 192 -11.10 -8.89 6.41
C GLY A 192 -12.10 -8.84 5.25
N ALA A 193 -13.40 -8.92 5.50
CA ALA A 193 -14.43 -9.02 4.47
C ALA A 193 -15.13 -7.69 4.14
N CYS A 194 -14.48 -6.54 4.36
CA CYS A 194 -15.07 -5.23 4.13
C CYS A 194 -15.55 -5.04 2.68
N ALA A 195 -16.86 -4.77 2.51
CA ALA A 195 -17.48 -4.45 1.22
C ALA A 195 -17.28 -2.99 0.78
N GLN A 196 -16.71 -2.16 1.64
CA GLN A 196 -16.50 -0.72 1.45
C GLN A 196 -17.81 0.06 1.19
N PRO A 197 -18.91 -0.17 1.92
CA PRO A 197 -20.17 0.50 1.65
C PRO A 197 -20.09 2.01 1.85
N CYS A 198 -19.17 2.50 2.71
CA CYS A 198 -18.93 3.95 2.87
C CYS A 198 -18.48 4.65 1.57
N ARG A 199 -18.22 3.90 0.50
CA ARG A 199 -17.78 4.42 -0.81
C ARG A 199 -18.86 4.30 -1.88
N TYR A 200 -20.05 3.79 -1.52
CA TYR A 200 -21.19 3.75 -2.43
C TYR A 200 -21.88 5.10 -2.46
N GLN A 201 -22.56 5.38 -3.57
CA GLN A 201 -23.47 6.52 -3.63
C GLN A 201 -24.78 6.15 -2.94
N TYR A 202 -25.26 7.03 -2.10
CA TYR A 202 -26.52 6.88 -1.38
C TYR A 202 -27.41 8.09 -1.58
N ALA A 203 -28.72 7.85 -1.46
CA ALA A 203 -29.72 8.87 -1.28
C ALA A 203 -30.64 8.42 -0.12
N LEU A 204 -31.05 9.35 0.71
CA LEU A 204 -32.08 9.10 1.71
C LEU A 204 -33.46 9.20 1.04
N MET A 205 -34.32 8.25 1.35
CA MET A 205 -35.73 8.26 0.99
C MET A 205 -36.57 8.24 2.27
N GLU A 206 -37.49 9.16 2.38
CA GLU A 206 -38.44 9.14 3.48
C GLU A 206 -39.57 8.17 3.15
N GLU A 207 -39.91 7.25 4.07
CA GLU A 207 -40.94 6.24 3.86
C GLU A 207 -42.30 6.85 3.47
N LYS A 208 -42.63 8.04 4.01
CA LYS A 208 -43.87 8.76 3.72
C LYS A 208 -43.86 9.52 2.38
N ARG A 209 -42.71 9.60 1.71
CA ARG A 209 -42.53 10.24 0.42
C ARG A 209 -41.79 9.32 -0.56
N PRO A 210 -42.40 8.17 -0.94
CA PRO A 210 -41.76 7.22 -1.82
C PRO A 210 -41.49 7.84 -3.20
N GLY A 211 -40.26 7.62 -3.72
CA GLY A 211 -39.84 8.14 -5.02
C GLY A 211 -39.11 9.50 -4.98
N GLU A 212 -39.09 10.18 -3.83
CA GLU A 212 -38.25 11.34 -3.62
C GLU A 212 -36.92 10.91 -2.98
N TYR A 213 -35.81 11.23 -3.68
CA TYR A 213 -34.47 10.88 -3.23
C TYR A 213 -33.71 12.13 -2.81
N PHE A 214 -33.32 12.17 -1.55
CA PHE A 214 -32.52 13.26 -1.00
C PHE A 214 -31.04 12.86 -1.06
N PRO A 215 -30.23 13.52 -1.91
CA PRO A 215 -28.80 13.23 -1.96
C PRO A 215 -28.16 13.52 -0.60
N VAL A 216 -27.18 12.71 -0.24
CA VAL A 216 -26.50 12.77 1.07
C VAL A 216 -25.19 13.51 0.89
N PHE A 217 -25.02 14.65 1.57
CA PHE A 217 -23.84 15.51 1.54
C PHE A 217 -23.29 15.74 2.94
N GLU A 218 -22.10 16.29 3.05
CA GLU A 218 -21.57 16.83 4.30
C GLU A 218 -21.47 18.34 4.23
N ASP A 219 -21.91 19.00 5.30
CA ASP A 219 -21.66 20.41 5.56
C ASP A 219 -21.21 20.61 7.03
N GLU A 220 -21.03 21.86 7.45
CA GLU A 220 -20.58 22.21 8.81
C GLU A 220 -21.53 21.73 9.94
N LYS A 221 -22.68 21.14 9.60
CA LYS A 221 -23.77 20.81 10.55
C LYS A 221 -24.09 19.31 10.65
N GLY A 222 -23.56 18.44 9.77
CA GLY A 222 -23.92 17.02 9.84
C GLY A 222 -23.12 16.10 8.95
N THR A 223 -23.07 14.82 9.35
CA THR A 223 -22.32 13.76 8.69
C THR A 223 -23.18 12.97 7.73
N TYR A 224 -22.69 12.80 6.56
CA TYR A 224 -23.29 12.09 5.45
C TYR A 224 -22.44 10.85 5.10
N ILE A 225 -22.99 9.81 4.48
CA ILE A 225 -22.26 8.56 4.19
C ILE A 225 -21.27 8.82 3.05
N LEU A 226 -19.94 8.52 3.23
CA LEU A 226 -18.91 9.44 2.85
C LEU A 226 -17.73 8.80 2.17
N ASN A 227 -17.19 9.52 1.21
CA ASN A 227 -16.02 9.18 0.44
C ASN A 227 -14.77 9.85 1.04
N SER A 228 -14.04 9.14 1.90
CA SER A 228 -12.79 9.65 2.45
C SER A 228 -11.75 9.85 1.34
N ARG A 229 -10.99 10.95 1.44
CA ARG A 229 -9.83 11.23 0.60
C ARG A 229 -8.74 10.18 0.82
N ASP A 230 -7.90 9.95 -0.18
CA ASP A 230 -6.71 9.13 0.02
C ASP A 230 -5.63 9.96 0.74
N MET A 231 -4.79 9.30 1.53
CA MET A 231 -3.68 9.94 2.24
C MET A 231 -2.46 10.04 1.32
N CYS A 232 -1.78 11.19 1.34
CA CYS A 232 -0.46 11.39 0.77
C CYS A 232 0.33 12.37 1.64
N THR A 233 1.49 11.95 2.13
CA THR A 233 2.35 12.75 2.99
C THR A 233 3.75 12.93 2.42
N ILE A 234 3.90 12.76 1.11
CA ILE A 234 5.20 12.79 0.45
C ILE A 234 5.92 14.14 0.61
N ASP A 235 5.16 15.24 0.67
CA ASP A 235 5.68 16.59 0.92
C ASP A 235 6.04 16.86 2.40
N HIS A 236 5.65 15.95 3.30
CA HIS A 236 5.73 16.15 4.75
C HIS A 236 6.69 15.17 5.44
N LEU A 237 7.55 14.48 4.67
CA LEU A 237 8.47 13.47 5.20
C LEU A 237 9.40 14.01 6.28
N LYS A 238 9.84 15.27 6.15
CA LYS A 238 10.66 15.94 7.17
C LYS A 238 9.92 16.04 8.50
N ASP A 239 8.66 16.49 8.49
CA ASP A 239 7.85 16.64 9.69
C ASP A 239 7.60 15.29 10.38
N LEU A 240 7.44 14.21 9.58
CA LEU A 240 7.28 12.85 10.09
C LEU A 240 8.57 12.36 10.77
N MET A 241 9.73 12.61 10.16
CA MET A 241 11.03 12.30 10.78
C MET A 241 11.25 13.08 12.07
N GLU A 242 10.93 14.37 12.08
CA GLU A 242 11.06 15.24 13.25
C GLU A 242 10.05 14.89 14.37
N ALA A 243 8.90 14.30 14.01
CA ALA A 243 7.94 13.76 14.98
C ALA A 243 8.44 12.48 15.67
N GLY A 244 9.55 11.91 15.20
CA GLY A 244 10.15 10.70 15.77
C GLY A 244 9.48 9.41 15.35
N ILE A 245 8.88 9.40 14.17
CA ILE A 245 8.36 8.21 13.51
C ILE A 245 9.53 7.38 13.00
N ASP A 246 9.48 6.06 13.20
CA ASP A 246 10.53 5.13 12.79
C ASP A 246 10.22 4.50 11.43
N CYS A 247 8.94 4.26 11.13
CA CYS A 247 8.50 3.58 9.93
C CYS A 247 7.27 4.25 9.32
N ILE A 248 7.30 4.45 8.01
CA ILE A 248 6.16 4.91 7.23
C ILE A 248 5.60 3.76 6.40
N LYS A 249 4.27 3.57 6.46
CA LYS A 249 3.56 2.50 5.79
C LYS A 249 2.73 2.99 4.63
N ILE A 250 2.86 2.34 3.49
CA ILE A 250 2.01 2.54 2.32
C ILE A 250 0.82 1.57 2.41
N GLU A 251 -0.42 2.07 2.41
CA GLU A 251 -1.62 1.23 2.25
C GLU A 251 -1.85 0.94 0.77
N GLY A 252 -2.04 -0.32 0.43
CA GLY A 252 -2.24 -0.67 -0.99
C GLY A 252 -2.18 -2.13 -1.33
N ARG A 253 -2.32 -3.06 -0.36
CA ARG A 253 -2.19 -4.50 -0.63
C ARG A 253 -3.17 -5.02 -1.70
N ALA A 254 -4.34 -4.39 -1.84
CA ALA A 254 -5.33 -4.70 -2.88
C ALA A 254 -5.16 -3.85 -4.17
N LYS A 255 -4.17 -2.97 -4.22
CA LYS A 255 -3.86 -2.17 -5.39
C LYS A 255 -3.03 -2.98 -6.41
N SER A 256 -2.81 -2.42 -7.60
CA SER A 256 -2.03 -3.08 -8.67
C SER A 256 -0.52 -3.16 -8.36
N ALA A 257 0.20 -4.00 -9.09
CA ALA A 257 1.67 -4.06 -9.05
C ALA A 257 2.29 -2.72 -9.48
N TYR A 258 1.68 -2.04 -10.47
CA TYR A 258 2.05 -0.69 -10.89
C TYR A 258 1.99 0.31 -9.73
N TYR A 259 0.90 0.29 -8.95
CA TYR A 259 0.78 1.14 -7.76
C TYR A 259 1.88 0.85 -6.73
N ALA A 260 2.12 -0.43 -6.43
CA ALA A 260 3.16 -0.81 -5.47
C ALA A 260 4.55 -0.33 -5.92
N ALA A 261 4.89 -0.48 -7.21
CA ALA A 261 6.14 -0.01 -7.78
C ALA A 261 6.29 1.50 -7.67
N ILE A 262 5.35 2.26 -8.25
CA ILE A 262 5.48 3.70 -8.40
C ILE A 262 5.45 4.43 -7.05
N VAL A 263 4.51 4.06 -6.16
CA VAL A 263 4.43 4.72 -4.85
C VAL A 263 5.64 4.37 -3.99
N THR A 264 6.11 3.12 -4.01
CA THR A 264 7.32 2.74 -3.27
C THR A 264 8.54 3.50 -3.78
N GLY A 265 8.76 3.54 -5.11
CA GLY A 265 9.87 4.27 -5.72
C GLY A 265 9.84 5.75 -5.38
N ALA A 266 8.69 6.41 -5.52
CA ALA A 266 8.50 7.82 -5.18
C ALA A 266 8.88 8.10 -3.72
N TYR A 267 8.30 7.34 -2.78
CA TYR A 267 8.63 7.52 -1.36
C TYR A 267 10.09 7.19 -1.03
N ARG A 268 10.69 6.18 -1.67
CA ARG A 268 12.10 5.84 -1.45
C ARG A 268 13.01 7.02 -1.80
N HIS A 269 12.88 7.57 -3.01
CA HIS A 269 13.69 8.69 -3.44
C HIS A 269 13.48 9.94 -2.58
N CYS A 270 12.22 10.28 -2.27
CA CYS A 270 11.91 11.44 -1.43
C CYS A 270 12.41 11.27 0.02
N ILE A 271 12.31 10.06 0.62
CA ILE A 271 12.88 9.77 1.95
C ILE A 271 14.40 9.94 1.92
N ASP A 272 15.07 9.46 0.88
CA ASP A 272 16.53 9.56 0.75
C ASP A 272 17.00 11.02 0.56
N ASP A 273 16.25 11.83 -0.20
CA ASP A 273 16.54 13.26 -0.34
C ASP A 273 16.43 13.99 1.00
N VAL A 274 15.31 13.81 1.71
CA VAL A 274 15.11 14.45 3.03
C VAL A 274 16.13 13.97 4.05
N ALA A 275 16.42 12.66 4.10
CA ALA A 275 17.42 12.11 5.02
C ALA A 275 18.82 12.66 4.77
N ALA A 276 19.15 12.93 3.50
CA ALA A 276 20.41 13.56 3.08
C ALA A 276 20.41 15.09 3.21
N GLY A 277 19.32 15.71 3.67
CA GLY A 277 19.18 17.16 3.78
C GLY A 277 19.00 17.87 2.45
N ARG A 278 18.61 17.15 1.40
CA ARG A 278 18.28 17.73 0.08
C ARG A 278 16.81 18.11 0.00
N GLU A 279 16.50 19.00 -0.92
CA GLU A 279 15.10 19.21 -1.35
C GLU A 279 14.59 18.00 -2.12
N ILE A 280 13.30 17.71 -1.99
CA ILE A 280 12.65 16.64 -2.72
C ILE A 280 12.66 16.97 -4.22
N ASP A 281 13.17 16.07 -5.05
CA ASP A 281 13.13 16.22 -6.50
C ASP A 281 11.65 16.11 -6.98
N PRO A 282 11.10 17.15 -7.63
CA PRO A 282 9.70 17.17 -8.08
C PRO A 282 9.31 15.96 -8.93
N ILE A 283 10.24 15.40 -9.71
CA ILE A 283 9.92 14.26 -10.57
C ILE A 283 9.48 13.03 -9.78
N TRP A 284 10.09 12.79 -8.62
CA TRP A 284 9.69 11.68 -7.75
C TRP A 284 8.45 12.00 -6.93
N ARG A 285 8.33 13.25 -6.50
CA ARG A 285 7.15 13.74 -5.82
C ARG A 285 5.90 13.56 -6.67
N ASP A 286 5.97 13.90 -7.95
CA ASP A 286 4.81 13.90 -8.86
C ASP A 286 4.41 12.48 -9.28
N GLU A 287 5.29 11.47 -9.09
CA GLU A 287 4.99 10.08 -9.41
C GLU A 287 3.75 9.53 -8.69
N VAL A 288 3.44 10.02 -7.50
CA VAL A 288 2.23 9.58 -6.76
C VAL A 288 0.93 10.00 -7.44
N GLU A 289 0.94 10.99 -8.33
CA GLU A 289 -0.20 11.40 -9.16
C GLU A 289 -0.39 10.47 -10.39
N HIS A 290 0.62 9.68 -10.73
CA HIS A 290 0.61 8.79 -11.90
C HIS A 290 -0.03 7.43 -11.61
N VAL A 291 -0.48 7.19 -10.39
CA VAL A 291 -1.21 5.97 -10.00
C VAL A 291 -2.71 6.25 -9.86
N SER A 292 -3.50 5.18 -9.71
CA SER A 292 -4.94 5.31 -9.44
C SER A 292 -5.18 5.69 -7.98
N HIS A 293 -5.66 6.91 -7.76
CA HIS A 293 -5.90 7.49 -6.43
C HIS A 293 -7.19 8.31 -6.41
N ARG A 294 -7.64 8.71 -5.22
CA ARG A 294 -8.62 9.78 -5.01
C ARG A 294 -7.90 11.08 -4.70
N VAL A 295 -8.65 12.17 -4.63
CA VAL A 295 -8.11 13.43 -4.15
C VAL A 295 -7.35 13.19 -2.84
N TYR A 296 -6.13 13.68 -2.78
CA TYR A 296 -5.25 13.48 -1.63
C TYR A 296 -5.55 14.44 -0.47
N SER A 297 -5.18 14.00 0.72
CA SER A 297 -5.12 14.77 1.95
C SER A 297 -3.93 14.29 2.79
N THR A 298 -3.58 15.04 3.81
CA THR A 298 -2.57 14.64 4.80
C THR A 298 -3.13 13.75 5.91
N GLY A 299 -4.36 13.23 5.76
CA GLY A 299 -5.06 12.58 6.86
C GLY A 299 -5.27 13.57 8.03
N PHE A 300 -5.17 13.07 9.25
CA PHE A 300 -5.37 13.89 10.46
C PHE A 300 -4.08 14.59 10.94
N TYR A 301 -2.95 14.47 10.27
CA TYR A 301 -1.68 15.01 10.76
C TYR A 301 -1.70 16.51 11.00
N TYR A 302 -2.42 17.27 10.19
CA TYR A 302 -2.54 18.73 10.29
C TYR A 302 -3.96 19.20 10.57
N GLY A 303 -4.88 18.29 10.94
CA GLY A 303 -6.26 18.60 11.23
C GLY A 303 -7.24 17.65 10.57
N GLN A 304 -8.49 18.03 10.45
CA GLN A 304 -9.53 17.19 9.84
C GLN A 304 -9.30 17.04 8.32
N PRO A 305 -9.24 15.81 7.78
CA PRO A 305 -8.92 15.59 6.35
C PRO A 305 -10.04 16.02 5.40
N GLY A 306 -11.24 16.28 5.90
CA GLY A 306 -12.43 16.50 5.10
C GLY A 306 -12.85 15.26 4.31
N GLN A 307 -13.93 15.41 3.53
CA GLN A 307 -14.47 14.39 2.65
C GLN A 307 -14.45 14.90 1.22
N TYR A 308 -14.45 13.99 0.24
CA TYR A 308 -14.59 14.34 -1.15
C TYR A 308 -16.01 14.01 -1.62
N VAL A 309 -16.84 15.02 -1.68
CA VAL A 309 -18.29 14.86 -1.90
C VAL A 309 -18.72 14.90 -3.39
N GLU A 310 -17.86 15.36 -4.30
CA GLU A 310 -18.22 15.52 -5.69
C GLU A 310 -18.50 14.19 -6.40
N ASN A 311 -17.65 13.17 -6.16
CA ASN A 311 -17.85 11.82 -6.71
C ASN A 311 -16.97 10.79 -5.98
N SER A 312 -17.25 9.49 -6.19
CA SER A 312 -16.46 8.38 -5.63
C SER A 312 -15.42 7.83 -6.62
N ARG A 313 -15.20 8.51 -7.76
CA ARG A 313 -14.33 8.01 -8.81
C ARG A 313 -12.87 8.15 -8.43
N TYR A 314 -12.07 7.21 -8.95
CA TYR A 314 -10.62 7.30 -8.91
C TYR A 314 -10.11 8.16 -10.06
N ILE A 315 -9.15 9.01 -9.76
CA ILE A 315 -8.33 9.70 -10.77
C ILE A 315 -7.41 8.66 -11.38
N ARG A 316 -7.42 8.54 -12.71
CA ARG A 316 -6.62 7.55 -13.46
C ARG A 316 -6.13 8.21 -14.75
N GLN A 317 -5.06 8.94 -14.64
CA GLN A 317 -4.50 9.69 -15.78
C GLN A 317 -3.36 8.92 -16.48
N TRP A 318 -2.93 7.80 -15.92
CA TRP A 318 -1.85 6.99 -16.45
C TRP A 318 -2.23 5.52 -16.53
N GLN A 319 -1.67 4.84 -17.54
CA GLN A 319 -1.89 3.43 -17.80
C GLN A 319 -0.56 2.75 -18.09
N ILE A 320 -0.29 1.64 -17.39
CA ILE A 320 0.80 0.74 -17.76
C ILE A 320 0.48 0.10 -19.12
N VAL A 321 1.44 0.05 -20.03
CA VAL A 321 1.30 -0.64 -21.32
C VAL A 321 2.13 -1.90 -21.40
N ALA A 322 3.33 -1.92 -20.80
CA ALA A 322 4.17 -3.11 -20.79
C ALA A 322 5.12 -3.13 -19.59
N ARG A 323 5.66 -4.29 -19.30
CA ARG A 323 6.73 -4.51 -18.32
C ARG A 323 7.96 -5.10 -19.04
N VAL A 324 9.12 -4.57 -18.72
CA VAL A 324 10.41 -5.08 -19.19
C VAL A 324 10.75 -6.36 -18.42
N GLU A 325 10.96 -7.46 -19.12
CA GLU A 325 11.42 -8.74 -18.55
C GLU A 325 12.95 -8.81 -18.53
N GLN A 326 13.57 -8.35 -19.62
CA GLN A 326 15.02 -8.27 -19.80
C GLN A 326 15.37 -7.09 -20.68
N CYS A 327 16.55 -6.54 -20.50
CA CYS A 327 17.10 -5.50 -21.35
C CYS A 327 18.61 -5.69 -21.43
N ASP A 328 19.15 -5.68 -22.63
CA ASP A 328 20.60 -5.77 -22.83
C ASP A 328 21.29 -4.40 -22.71
N GLU A 329 22.62 -4.40 -22.78
CA GLU A 329 23.44 -3.19 -22.67
C GLU A 329 23.18 -2.18 -23.80
N THR A 330 22.65 -2.62 -24.94
CA THR A 330 22.31 -1.76 -26.08
C THR A 330 20.94 -1.11 -25.94
N GLY A 331 20.15 -1.52 -24.93
CA GLY A 331 18.78 -1.05 -24.70
C GLY A 331 17.72 -1.88 -25.45
N LEU A 332 18.08 -3.02 -26.07
CA LEU A 332 17.06 -3.92 -26.62
C LEU A 332 16.33 -4.62 -25.47
N ALA A 333 15.08 -4.22 -25.28
CA ALA A 333 14.24 -4.70 -24.19
C ALA A 333 13.27 -5.79 -24.68
N LEU A 334 13.23 -6.93 -23.99
CA LEU A 334 12.16 -7.92 -24.08
C LEU A 334 11.08 -7.52 -23.08
N CYS A 335 9.88 -7.29 -23.59
CA CYS A 335 8.75 -6.78 -22.82
C CYS A 335 7.57 -7.75 -22.84
N SER A 336 6.76 -7.73 -21.78
CA SER A 336 5.47 -8.40 -21.68
C SER A 336 4.36 -7.36 -21.69
N LEU A 337 3.34 -7.55 -22.56
CA LEU A 337 2.25 -6.61 -22.74
C LEU A 337 1.25 -6.63 -21.56
N ASN A 338 0.89 -5.46 -21.06
CA ASN A 338 -0.21 -5.26 -20.12
C ASN A 338 -1.45 -4.67 -20.80
N ASN A 339 -1.26 -3.64 -21.62
CA ASN A 339 -2.33 -2.95 -22.35
C ASN A 339 -1.88 -2.61 -23.77
N LYS A 340 -2.81 -2.74 -24.71
CA LYS A 340 -2.63 -2.46 -26.12
C LYS A 340 -1.99 -1.08 -26.37
N PHE A 341 -1.02 -1.04 -27.31
CA PHE A 341 -0.43 0.20 -27.85
C PHE A 341 0.09 -0.02 -29.25
N SER A 342 0.39 1.05 -29.97
CA SER A 342 0.78 1.05 -31.37
C SER A 342 2.12 1.74 -31.61
N ALA A 343 2.73 1.48 -32.74
CA ALA A 343 3.87 2.23 -33.21
C ALA A 343 3.54 3.71 -33.34
N GLY A 344 4.45 4.57 -32.90
CA GLY A 344 4.24 6.03 -32.83
C GLY A 344 3.62 6.52 -31.52
N ASP A 345 3.11 5.64 -30.65
CA ASP A 345 2.59 6.05 -29.34
C ASP A 345 3.72 6.66 -28.48
N ALA A 346 3.41 7.80 -27.84
CA ALA A 346 4.27 8.41 -26.85
C ALA A 346 4.17 7.63 -25.53
N LEU A 347 5.28 7.11 -25.07
CA LEU A 347 5.38 6.33 -23.86
C LEU A 347 6.41 6.95 -22.91
N GLU A 348 6.35 6.54 -21.66
CA GLU A 348 7.34 6.84 -20.64
C GLU A 348 7.85 5.55 -19.99
N VAL A 349 9.15 5.48 -19.78
CA VAL A 349 9.81 4.37 -19.09
C VAL A 349 10.14 4.80 -17.67
N VAL A 350 9.75 3.98 -16.69
CA VAL A 350 10.07 4.13 -15.27
C VAL A 350 10.51 2.78 -14.72
N GLY A 351 11.51 2.75 -13.86
CA GLY A 351 12.04 1.48 -13.34
C GLY A 351 12.68 1.61 -11.97
N PRO A 352 13.14 0.48 -11.42
CA PRO A 352 13.93 0.48 -10.19
C PRO A 352 15.14 1.39 -10.31
N ASP A 353 15.18 2.47 -9.53
CA ASP A 353 16.24 3.49 -9.55
C ASP A 353 16.50 4.13 -10.94
N VAL A 354 15.47 4.16 -11.79
CA VAL A 354 15.51 4.78 -13.12
C VAL A 354 14.65 6.03 -13.14
N ARG A 355 15.28 7.18 -13.30
CA ARG A 355 14.57 8.44 -13.51
C ARG A 355 13.68 8.33 -14.74
N PRO A 356 12.37 8.65 -14.65
CA PRO A 356 11.42 8.56 -15.75
C PRO A 356 11.93 9.30 -17.00
N PHE A 357 11.74 8.70 -18.18
CA PHE A 357 12.10 9.31 -19.45
C PHE A 357 11.13 8.92 -20.58
N ALA A 358 10.87 9.86 -21.47
CA ALA A 358 9.97 9.68 -22.59
C ALA A 358 10.63 8.90 -23.74
N ILE A 359 9.83 8.11 -24.43
CA ILE A 359 10.18 7.43 -25.69
C ILE A 359 9.01 7.49 -26.67
N THR A 360 9.29 7.24 -27.95
CA THR A 360 8.28 6.88 -28.95
C THR A 360 8.36 5.38 -29.20
N ALA A 361 7.23 4.70 -29.27
CA ALA A 361 7.19 3.26 -29.53
C ALA A 361 7.54 3.00 -31.00
N GLU A 362 8.76 2.57 -31.28
CA GLU A 362 9.24 2.30 -32.63
C GLU A 362 10.04 1.00 -32.67
N GLY A 363 10.04 0.34 -33.83
CA GLY A 363 10.87 -0.85 -34.08
C GLY A 363 10.45 -2.08 -33.27
N MET A 364 9.19 -2.17 -32.86
CA MET A 364 8.67 -3.34 -32.15
C MET A 364 8.72 -4.59 -33.01
N ARG A 365 9.07 -5.73 -32.40
CA ARG A 365 9.10 -7.04 -33.06
C ARG A 365 8.53 -8.12 -32.16
N ASP A 366 7.88 -9.13 -32.75
CA ASP A 366 7.48 -10.34 -32.03
C ASP A 366 8.69 -11.23 -31.67
N GLU A 367 8.42 -12.40 -31.05
CA GLU A 367 9.47 -13.35 -30.66
C GLU A 367 10.18 -14.01 -31.86
N GLU A 368 9.54 -14.01 -33.02
CA GLU A 368 10.10 -14.49 -34.29
C GLU A 368 10.90 -13.41 -35.07
N GLY A 369 10.91 -12.17 -34.54
CA GLY A 369 11.60 -11.02 -35.13
C GLY A 369 10.78 -10.28 -36.20
N THR A 370 9.50 -10.62 -36.39
CA THR A 370 8.61 -9.93 -37.33
C THR A 370 8.25 -8.53 -36.82
N PRO A 371 8.34 -7.46 -37.62
CA PRO A 371 7.94 -6.12 -37.23
C PRO A 371 6.46 -6.07 -36.85
N LEU A 372 6.16 -5.30 -35.79
CA LEU A 372 4.83 -5.07 -35.27
C LEU A 372 4.46 -3.59 -35.34
N ASP A 373 3.33 -3.29 -35.97
CA ASP A 373 2.74 -1.95 -35.92
C ASP A 373 1.87 -1.75 -34.66
N GLU A 374 1.43 -2.83 -34.04
CA GLU A 374 0.58 -2.83 -32.85
C GLU A 374 0.86 -4.08 -31.98
N VAL A 375 0.89 -3.91 -30.67
CA VAL A 375 0.91 -5.02 -29.70
C VAL A 375 -0.43 -4.99 -28.94
N ARG A 376 -1.23 -6.08 -29.05
CA ARG A 376 -2.63 -6.10 -28.55
C ARG A 376 -3.01 -7.30 -27.68
N THR A 377 -2.29 -8.41 -27.79
CA THR A 377 -2.61 -9.63 -27.04
C THR A 377 -2.01 -9.53 -25.63
N PRO A 378 -2.80 -9.50 -24.56
CA PRO A 378 -2.28 -9.45 -23.20
C PRO A 378 -1.29 -10.57 -22.92
N GLN A 379 -0.21 -10.25 -22.20
CA GLN A 379 0.90 -11.14 -21.83
C GLN A 379 1.74 -11.64 -23.04
N SER A 380 1.46 -11.20 -24.28
CA SER A 380 2.38 -11.47 -25.38
C SER A 380 3.72 -10.78 -25.15
N ARG A 381 4.78 -11.44 -25.62
CA ARG A 381 6.14 -10.91 -25.57
C ARG A 381 6.48 -10.21 -26.86
N PHE A 382 7.26 -9.16 -26.75
CA PHE A 382 7.76 -8.39 -27.89
C PHE A 382 9.08 -7.73 -27.50
N THR A 383 9.87 -7.37 -28.49
CA THR A 383 11.08 -6.56 -28.29
C THR A 383 10.84 -5.13 -28.70
N LEU A 384 11.49 -4.20 -27.98
CA LEU A 384 11.46 -2.75 -28.22
C LEU A 384 12.85 -2.17 -27.97
N GLN A 385 13.34 -1.32 -28.87
CA GLN A 385 14.60 -0.61 -28.66
C GLN A 385 14.38 0.60 -27.76
N LEU A 386 15.04 0.59 -26.61
CA LEU A 386 15.09 1.74 -25.69
C LEU A 386 16.38 2.55 -25.93
N PRO A 387 16.40 3.85 -25.61
CA PRO A 387 17.59 4.69 -25.79
C PRO A 387 18.74 4.37 -24.83
N LYS A 388 18.45 3.61 -23.76
CA LYS A 388 19.41 3.11 -22.77
C LYS A 388 18.93 1.83 -22.13
N ALA A 389 19.85 1.05 -21.59
CA ALA A 389 19.52 -0.13 -20.79
C ALA A 389 18.71 0.26 -19.53
N VAL A 390 17.76 -0.58 -19.17
CA VAL A 390 16.95 -0.46 -17.94
C VAL A 390 16.90 -1.80 -17.24
N PRO A 391 16.77 -1.82 -15.90
CA PRO A 391 16.68 -3.07 -15.16
C PRO A 391 15.38 -3.84 -15.47
N PRO A 392 15.36 -5.17 -15.28
CA PRO A 392 14.12 -5.94 -15.27
C PRO A 392 13.10 -5.34 -14.32
N MET A 393 11.80 -5.57 -14.60
CA MET A 393 10.67 -4.99 -13.88
C MET A 393 10.51 -3.46 -14.08
N SER A 394 11.26 -2.82 -14.97
CA SER A 394 10.91 -1.49 -15.48
C SER A 394 9.58 -1.52 -16.22
N LEU A 395 8.86 -0.40 -16.21
CA LEU A 395 7.51 -0.29 -16.72
C LEU A 395 7.45 0.74 -17.85
N LEU A 396 6.72 0.40 -18.90
CA LEU A 396 6.31 1.33 -19.94
C LEU A 396 4.89 1.77 -19.63
N ARG A 397 4.66 3.08 -19.64
CA ARG A 397 3.35 3.69 -19.35
C ARG A 397 3.03 4.82 -20.32
N ARG A 398 1.77 5.20 -20.36
CA ARG A 398 1.32 6.39 -21.10
C ARG A 398 0.28 7.17 -20.30
N SER A 399 0.18 8.45 -20.57
CA SER A 399 -0.93 9.26 -20.12
C SER A 399 -2.22 8.83 -20.86
N VAL A 400 -3.34 8.92 -20.17
CA VAL A 400 -4.68 8.60 -20.71
C VAL A 400 -5.53 9.86 -20.65
N ASP A 401 -6.00 10.32 -21.81
CA ASP A 401 -6.98 11.37 -21.85
C ASP A 401 -8.35 10.81 -21.40
N LEU A 402 -8.82 11.23 -20.23
CA LEU A 402 -10.11 10.84 -19.68
C LEU A 402 -11.26 11.74 -20.15
N SER A 403 -10.97 12.80 -20.90
CA SER A 403 -12.02 13.69 -21.47
C SER A 403 -12.79 13.04 -22.62
N ALA A 404 -12.30 11.90 -23.14
CA ALA A 404 -12.87 11.18 -24.27
C ALA A 404 -13.84 10.02 -23.90
N LYS A 405 -14.35 9.97 -22.65
CA LYS A 405 -15.34 8.95 -22.23
C LYS A 405 -16.55 9.56 -21.56
#